data_99d8e7024d7f50b04c7cfbfbaa213815
#
_entry.id   99d8e7024d7f50b04c7cfbfbaa213815
#
_cell.length_a   1.000
_cell.length_b   1.000
_cell.length_c   1.000
_cell.angle_alpha   90.00
_cell.angle_beta   90.00
_cell.angle_gamma   90.00
#
_symmetry.space_group_name_H-M   'P 1'
#
loop_
_entity.id
_entity.type
_entity.pdbx_description
1 polymer ?
#
loop_
_entity_poly.entity_id
_entity_poly.type
_entity_poly.pdbx_seq_one_letter_code
_entity_poly.pdbx_strand_id
1 'polypeptide(L)'
;MITISECPLCNSNNLMYYITCKDYLVSKKEFTLDTCSSCGFIFTNPIPDITTLGAYYKSDQYISHSDTKKGLISRLYHWARKISVKKKWSLIEDYVARGTILDFGCGTGYFLSHANTKKWLCVGVEPDAGARAIAMDKVKQVYNTLPNECPVFNVITLWHVLEHIPNLKEQLSHLIQNLESNGIILIAVPNPKSFDAGFYGKDWAAYDVPRHLYHFKQTQMLDLLQSFGLKHLKTIGMPADSFYVSLLTEQRRNTIWSLPKAFCIGLFSNLRARFTSEYSSLIYIFKKP
;
A
#
# COMPACT_ATOMS: atom_id res chain seq x y z
N MET A 1 17.57 15.10 2.36
CA MET A 1 16.14 15.49 2.44
C MET A 1 15.84 16.41 1.27
N ILE A 2 14.74 16.18 0.56
CA ILE A 2 14.27 16.95 -0.60
C ILE A 2 12.97 17.63 -0.20
N THR A 3 12.94 18.97 -0.27
CA THR A 3 11.72 19.76 -0.03
C THR A 3 10.89 19.80 -1.30
N ILE A 4 9.63 19.45 -1.18
CA ILE A 4 8.65 19.49 -2.27
C ILE A 4 7.98 20.86 -2.23
N SER A 5 8.12 21.63 -3.30
CA SER A 5 7.55 23.00 -3.42
C SER A 5 6.21 23.04 -4.13
N GLU A 6 5.85 21.96 -4.83
CA GLU A 6 4.62 21.84 -5.60
C GLU A 6 3.89 20.54 -5.24
N CYS A 7 2.57 20.59 -5.20
CA CYS A 7 1.77 19.39 -4.92
C CYS A 7 2.05 18.27 -5.95
N PRO A 8 2.46 17.06 -5.52
CA PRO A 8 2.74 15.96 -6.43
C PRO A 8 1.54 15.53 -7.30
N LEU A 9 0.32 15.90 -6.88
CA LEU A 9 -0.90 15.52 -7.59
C LEU A 9 -1.38 16.61 -8.57
N CYS A 10 -1.51 17.86 -8.15
CA CYS A 10 -2.10 18.92 -8.96
C CYS A 10 -1.14 20.07 -9.35
N ASN A 11 0.13 19.97 -8.97
CA ASN A 11 1.22 20.94 -9.22
C ASN A 11 0.96 22.34 -8.62
N SER A 12 0.02 22.50 -7.69
CA SER A 12 -0.23 23.75 -6.98
C SER A 12 0.86 24.00 -5.94
N ASN A 13 1.28 25.27 -5.78
CA ASN A 13 2.25 25.69 -4.76
C ASN A 13 1.57 26.02 -3.41
N ASN A 14 0.24 25.92 -3.33
CA ASN A 14 -0.52 26.22 -2.11
C ASN A 14 -0.41 25.07 -1.11
N LEU A 15 0.73 24.93 -0.48
CA LEU A 15 1.02 23.90 0.51
C LEU A 15 0.87 24.46 1.92
N MET A 16 0.29 23.66 2.80
CA MET A 16 0.11 24.01 4.23
C MET A 16 0.55 22.83 5.09
N TYR A 17 1.06 23.14 6.27
CA TYR A 17 1.32 22.15 7.30
C TYR A 17 0.05 21.37 7.64
N TYR A 18 0.16 20.05 7.70
CA TYR A 18 -0.93 19.15 8.10
C TYR A 18 -0.71 18.57 9.50
N ILE A 19 0.39 17.83 9.70
CA ILE A 19 0.70 17.18 10.98
C ILE A 19 2.17 16.75 11.02
N THR A 20 2.75 16.64 12.22
CA THR A 20 4.09 16.07 12.43
C THR A 20 3.96 14.70 13.07
N CYS A 21 4.54 13.70 12.42
CA CYS A 21 4.54 12.28 12.83
C CYS A 21 5.95 11.79 13.13
N LYS A 22 6.08 10.80 14.03
CA LYS A 22 7.35 10.20 14.41
C LYS A 22 7.59 8.89 13.65
N ASP A 23 8.82 8.69 13.16
CA ASP A 23 9.28 7.37 12.72
C ASP A 23 9.56 6.47 13.94
N TYR A 24 8.62 5.57 14.23
CA TYR A 24 8.74 4.64 15.35
C TYR A 24 9.59 3.40 15.04
N LEU A 25 9.97 3.17 13.77
CA LEU A 25 10.64 1.93 13.38
C LEU A 25 12.16 2.09 13.34
N VAL A 26 12.68 3.08 12.63
CA VAL A 26 14.11 3.18 12.31
C VAL A 26 14.76 4.40 12.95
N SER A 27 14.50 5.59 12.44
CA SER A 27 15.27 6.81 12.79
C SER A 27 14.87 7.44 14.11
N LYS A 28 13.67 7.16 14.61
CA LYS A 28 13.04 7.81 15.77
C LYS A 28 12.86 9.32 15.63
N LYS A 29 13.13 9.88 14.46
CA LYS A 29 12.97 11.29 14.10
C LYS A 29 11.53 11.64 13.78
N GLU A 30 11.24 12.91 13.82
CA GLU A 30 9.95 13.46 13.38
C GLU A 30 10.02 13.89 11.92
N PHE A 31 8.90 13.72 11.22
CA PHE A 31 8.70 14.12 9.83
C PHE A 31 7.37 14.84 9.70
N THR A 32 7.34 15.87 8.90
CA THR A 32 6.13 16.66 8.64
C THR A 32 5.38 16.10 7.45
N LEU A 33 4.07 16.12 7.54
CA LEU A 33 3.16 15.96 6.43
C LEU A 33 2.59 17.32 6.08
N ASP A 34 2.60 17.63 4.79
CA ASP A 34 1.93 18.79 4.23
C ASP A 34 0.64 18.38 3.54
N THR A 35 -0.27 19.32 3.37
CA THR A 35 -1.48 19.16 2.57
C THR A 35 -1.56 20.28 1.53
N CYS A 36 -1.98 19.92 0.34
CA CYS A 36 -2.30 20.90 -0.70
C CYS A 36 -3.68 21.50 -0.46
N SER A 37 -3.79 22.83 -0.27
CA SER A 37 -5.08 23.51 -0.08
C SER A 37 -5.94 23.51 -1.34
N SER A 38 -5.36 23.31 -2.52
CA SER A 38 -6.11 23.27 -3.78
C SER A 38 -6.83 21.94 -4.02
N CYS A 39 -6.18 20.76 -3.72
CA CYS A 39 -6.78 19.44 -3.97
C CYS A 39 -6.91 18.58 -2.71
N GLY A 40 -6.42 19.03 -1.57
CA GLY A 40 -6.49 18.31 -0.30
C GLY A 40 -5.56 17.08 -0.20
N PHE A 41 -4.62 16.90 -1.15
CA PHE A 41 -3.66 15.79 -1.13
C PHE A 41 -2.68 15.95 0.02
N ILE A 42 -2.38 14.87 0.73
CA ILE A 42 -1.48 14.85 1.88
C ILE A 42 -0.21 14.06 1.48
N PHE A 43 0.95 14.60 1.82
CA PHE A 43 2.23 13.95 1.52
C PHE A 43 3.30 14.34 2.55
N THR A 44 4.29 13.48 2.72
CA THR A 44 5.45 13.74 3.57
C THR A 44 6.31 14.84 2.94
N ASN A 45 6.71 15.86 3.72
CA ASN A 45 7.53 16.96 3.23
C ASN A 45 8.37 17.56 4.39
N PRO A 46 9.73 17.59 4.29
CA PRO A 46 10.54 17.07 3.21
C PRO A 46 10.63 15.53 3.19
N ILE A 47 10.87 14.94 2.03
CA ILE A 47 11.12 13.50 1.86
C ILE A 47 12.61 13.18 1.96
N PRO A 48 13.02 11.98 2.37
CA PRO A 48 14.38 11.50 2.20
C PRO A 48 14.80 11.50 0.74
N ASP A 49 16.07 11.77 0.47
CA ASP A 49 16.64 11.54 -0.84
C ASP A 49 16.47 10.06 -1.25
N ILE A 50 16.22 9.80 -2.54
CA ILE A 50 15.99 8.44 -3.07
C ILE A 50 17.15 7.50 -2.73
N THR A 51 18.39 8.00 -2.73
CA THR A 51 19.58 7.23 -2.39
C THR A 51 19.63 6.85 -0.91
N THR A 52 18.97 7.61 -0.03
CA THR A 52 18.94 7.38 1.42
C THR A 52 17.65 6.73 1.90
N LEU A 53 16.59 6.75 1.07
CA LEU A 53 15.28 6.21 1.43
C LEU A 53 15.36 4.73 1.85
N GLY A 54 16.19 3.93 1.18
CA GLY A 54 16.41 2.51 1.50
C GLY A 54 16.88 2.25 2.93
N ALA A 55 17.53 3.22 3.58
CA ALA A 55 17.96 3.07 4.97
C ALA A 55 16.79 3.00 5.95
N TYR A 56 15.64 3.60 5.63
CA TYR A 56 14.43 3.58 6.48
C TYR A 56 13.65 2.26 6.40
N TYR A 57 14.05 1.33 5.53
CA TYR A 57 13.49 -0.03 5.46
C TYR A 57 14.33 -1.06 6.21
N LYS A 58 15.53 -0.69 6.70
CA LYS A 58 16.44 -1.58 7.44
C LYS A 58 16.06 -1.61 8.91
N SER A 59 15.07 -2.40 9.30
CA SER A 59 14.77 -2.71 10.70
C SER A 59 14.41 -4.19 10.84
N ASP A 60 14.78 -4.80 12.00
CA ASP A 60 14.43 -6.19 12.32
C ASP A 60 12.90 -6.41 12.33
N GLN A 61 12.13 -5.37 12.63
CA GLN A 61 10.67 -5.42 12.61
C GLN A 61 10.10 -5.42 11.18
N TYR A 62 10.78 -4.75 10.23
CA TYR A 62 10.40 -4.74 8.83
C TYR A 62 10.77 -6.07 8.16
N ILE A 63 11.92 -6.63 8.51
CA ILE A 63 12.40 -7.94 8.06
C ILE A 63 11.57 -9.08 8.69
N SER A 64 10.92 -8.88 9.83
CA SER A 64 10.11 -9.91 10.52
C SER A 64 8.80 -10.28 9.79
N HIS A 65 8.49 -9.70 8.65
CA HIS A 65 7.55 -10.28 7.70
C HIS A 65 8.08 -11.53 7.02
N SER A 66 9.33 -11.95 7.33
CA SER A 66 9.93 -13.21 6.92
C SER A 66 9.34 -14.39 7.70
N ASP A 67 9.15 -15.51 7.03
CA ASP A 67 8.41 -16.72 7.38
C ASP A 67 8.91 -17.55 8.61
N THR A 68 9.68 -16.98 9.55
CA THR A 68 10.53 -17.78 10.46
C THR A 68 10.01 -17.98 11.88
N LYS A 69 8.83 -17.54 12.27
CA LYS A 69 8.32 -17.77 13.63
C LYS A 69 7.50 -19.07 13.71
N LYS A 70 8.03 -20.07 14.41
CA LYS A 70 7.32 -21.30 14.82
C LYS A 70 6.38 -20.99 16.00
N GLY A 71 5.14 -21.48 15.97
CA GLY A 71 4.18 -21.37 17.09
C GLY A 71 2.74 -21.15 16.65
N LEU A 72 1.81 -21.11 17.61
CA LEU A 72 0.37 -20.94 17.36
C LEU A 72 0.06 -19.61 16.65
N ILE A 73 0.73 -18.54 17.04
CA ILE A 73 0.58 -17.19 16.46
C ILE A 73 1.00 -17.19 14.97
N SER A 74 2.08 -17.90 14.64
CA SER A 74 2.51 -18.05 13.25
C SER A 74 1.48 -18.79 12.40
N ARG A 75 0.88 -19.86 12.94
CA ARG A 75 -0.19 -20.62 12.25
C ARG A 75 -1.42 -19.75 11.98
N LEU A 76 -1.83 -18.93 12.96
CA LEU A 76 -2.95 -18.00 12.83
C LEU A 76 -2.65 -16.91 11.78
N TYR A 77 -1.42 -16.36 11.80
CA TYR A 77 -0.96 -15.39 10.80
C TYR A 77 -0.96 -15.98 9.38
N HIS A 78 -0.43 -17.19 9.20
CA HIS A 78 -0.44 -17.87 7.89
C HIS A 78 -1.87 -18.18 7.42
N TRP A 79 -2.77 -18.54 8.33
CA TRP A 79 -4.17 -18.75 8.01
C TRP A 79 -4.86 -17.45 7.56
N ALA A 80 -4.68 -16.36 8.31
CA ALA A 80 -5.21 -15.04 7.96
C ALA A 80 -4.64 -14.55 6.61
N ARG A 81 -3.33 -14.75 6.37
CA ARG A 81 -2.69 -14.44 5.09
C ARG A 81 -3.32 -15.22 3.93
N LYS A 82 -3.56 -16.54 4.10
CA LYS A 82 -4.23 -17.36 3.06
C LYS A 82 -5.62 -16.84 2.73
N ILE A 83 -6.41 -16.44 3.73
CA ILE A 83 -7.74 -15.85 3.53
C ILE A 83 -7.63 -14.53 2.79
N SER A 84 -6.70 -13.66 3.18
CA SER A 84 -6.45 -12.38 2.52
C SER A 84 -6.08 -12.56 1.05
N VAL A 85 -5.14 -13.49 0.75
CA VAL A 85 -4.74 -13.79 -0.64
C VAL A 85 -5.93 -14.30 -1.45
N LYS A 86 -6.72 -15.23 -0.92
CA LYS A 86 -7.93 -15.73 -1.61
C LYS A 86 -8.94 -14.62 -1.90
N LYS A 87 -9.19 -13.73 -0.94
CA LYS A 87 -10.08 -12.57 -1.12
C LYS A 87 -9.56 -11.60 -2.17
N LYS A 88 -8.26 -11.27 -2.13
CA LYS A 88 -7.61 -10.43 -3.15
C LYS A 88 -7.71 -11.07 -4.53
N TRP A 89 -7.52 -12.39 -4.60
CA TRP A 89 -7.60 -13.14 -5.84
C TRP A 89 -9.02 -13.16 -6.43
N SER A 90 -10.06 -13.38 -5.61
CA SER A 90 -11.44 -13.37 -6.09
C SER A 90 -11.83 -12.06 -6.75
N LEU A 91 -11.26 -10.92 -6.31
CA LEU A 91 -11.50 -9.62 -6.95
C LEU A 91 -10.97 -9.55 -8.39
N ILE A 92 -9.96 -10.36 -8.72
CA ILE A 92 -9.41 -10.44 -10.08
C ILE A 92 -10.27 -11.36 -10.93
N GLU A 93 -10.67 -12.52 -10.38
CA GLU A 93 -11.48 -13.52 -11.08
C GLU A 93 -12.85 -12.96 -11.54
N ASP A 94 -13.36 -11.92 -10.85
CA ASP A 94 -14.60 -11.22 -11.24
C ASP A 94 -14.47 -10.47 -12.59
N TYR A 95 -13.24 -10.16 -13.05
CA TYR A 95 -13.00 -9.34 -14.24
C TYR A 95 -12.16 -10.02 -15.32
N VAL A 96 -11.23 -10.89 -14.93
CA VAL A 96 -10.28 -11.51 -15.85
C VAL A 96 -10.15 -13.00 -15.53
N ALA A 97 -10.54 -13.85 -16.47
CA ALA A 97 -10.55 -15.30 -16.27
C ALA A 97 -9.12 -15.91 -16.22
N ARG A 98 -8.21 -15.42 -17.07
CA ARG A 98 -6.81 -15.88 -17.15
C ARG A 98 -5.97 -14.90 -17.97
N GLY A 99 -4.67 -14.80 -17.65
CA GLY A 99 -3.77 -13.94 -18.40
C GLY A 99 -2.41 -13.78 -17.74
N THR A 100 -1.81 -12.65 -17.99
CA THR A 100 -0.54 -12.21 -17.42
C THR A 100 -0.79 -11.22 -16.29
N ILE A 101 -0.16 -11.44 -15.14
CA ILE A 101 -0.27 -10.57 -13.97
C ILE A 101 1.09 -10.01 -13.55
N LEU A 102 1.12 -8.71 -13.29
CA LEU A 102 2.20 -8.02 -12.60
C LEU A 102 1.77 -7.72 -11.17
N ASP A 103 2.56 -8.17 -10.19
CA ASP A 103 2.46 -7.70 -8.81
C ASP A 103 3.64 -6.77 -8.52
N PHE A 104 3.37 -5.48 -8.48
CA PHE A 104 4.38 -4.45 -8.26
C PHE A 104 4.55 -4.23 -6.76
N GLY A 105 5.77 -4.49 -6.24
CA GLY A 105 6.02 -4.62 -4.81
C GLY A 105 5.56 -5.98 -4.27
N CYS A 106 5.94 -7.08 -4.92
CA CYS A 106 5.41 -8.41 -4.64
C CYS A 106 5.91 -9.02 -3.31
N GLY A 107 6.84 -8.36 -2.61
CA GLY A 107 7.42 -8.86 -1.36
C GLY A 107 8.00 -10.25 -1.54
N THR A 108 7.66 -11.17 -0.64
CA THR A 108 8.11 -12.57 -0.69
C THR A 108 7.32 -13.45 -1.67
N GLY A 109 6.54 -12.87 -2.59
CA GLY A 109 5.87 -13.57 -3.70
C GLY A 109 4.63 -14.39 -3.32
N TYR A 110 4.05 -14.20 -2.13
CA TYR A 110 2.92 -15.01 -1.66
C TYR A 110 1.66 -14.88 -2.52
N PHE A 111 1.36 -13.66 -2.96
CA PHE A 111 0.21 -13.41 -3.82
C PHE A 111 0.41 -14.04 -5.20
N LEU A 112 1.57 -13.82 -5.81
CA LEU A 112 1.92 -14.42 -7.09
C LEU A 112 2.03 -15.95 -7.06
N SER A 113 2.48 -16.52 -5.94
CA SER A 113 2.48 -17.98 -5.74
C SER A 113 1.07 -18.56 -5.88
N HIS A 114 0.04 -17.87 -5.36
CA HIS A 114 -1.34 -18.28 -5.54
C HIS A 114 -1.78 -18.15 -7.00
N ALA A 115 -1.46 -17.06 -7.69
CA ALA A 115 -1.73 -16.86 -9.11
C ALA A 115 -1.09 -17.94 -9.97
N ASN A 116 0.15 -18.35 -9.65
CA ASN A 116 0.87 -19.40 -10.33
C ASN A 116 0.14 -20.75 -10.22
N THR A 117 -0.47 -21.10 -9.06
CA THR A 117 -1.29 -22.31 -8.93
C THR A 117 -2.53 -22.28 -9.84
N LYS A 118 -2.98 -21.11 -10.26
CA LYS A 118 -4.09 -20.88 -11.20
C LYS A 118 -3.62 -20.82 -12.66
N LYS A 119 -2.35 -21.15 -12.92
CA LYS A 119 -1.72 -21.17 -14.25
C LYS A 119 -1.70 -19.79 -14.93
N TRP A 120 -1.57 -18.71 -14.18
CA TRP A 120 -1.32 -17.38 -14.70
C TRP A 120 0.18 -17.20 -15.02
N LEU A 121 0.48 -16.36 -16.00
CA LEU A 121 1.84 -15.90 -16.23
C LEU A 121 2.13 -14.78 -15.22
N CYS A 122 3.02 -15.07 -14.27
CA CYS A 122 3.27 -14.20 -13.13
C CYS A 122 4.60 -13.46 -13.28
N VAL A 123 4.55 -12.14 -13.15
CA VAL A 123 5.72 -11.27 -13.07
C VAL A 123 5.66 -10.49 -11.75
N GLY A 124 6.78 -10.45 -11.02
CA GLY A 124 6.92 -9.67 -9.80
C GLY A 124 7.96 -8.57 -9.94
N VAL A 125 7.75 -7.47 -9.25
CA VAL A 125 8.78 -6.45 -9.01
C VAL A 125 8.94 -6.28 -7.51
N GLU A 126 10.18 -6.42 -7.01
CA GLU A 126 10.50 -6.26 -5.59
C GLU A 126 11.93 -5.68 -5.45
N PRO A 127 12.06 -4.44 -4.96
CA PRO A 127 13.36 -3.80 -4.80
C PRO A 127 14.25 -4.45 -3.73
N ASP A 128 13.66 -4.96 -2.63
CA ASP A 128 14.43 -5.60 -1.56
C ASP A 128 15.00 -6.95 -2.01
N ALA A 129 16.32 -7.08 -1.96
CA ALA A 129 17.02 -8.26 -2.45
C ALA A 129 16.66 -9.54 -1.66
N GLY A 130 16.42 -9.41 -0.35
CA GLY A 130 16.08 -10.55 0.51
C GLY A 130 14.67 -11.06 0.23
N ALA A 131 13.68 -10.16 0.16
CA ALA A 131 12.31 -10.52 -0.19
C ALA A 131 12.23 -11.07 -1.63
N ARG A 132 12.97 -10.43 -2.56
CA ARG A 132 13.03 -10.88 -3.96
C ARG A 132 13.60 -12.28 -4.10
N ALA A 133 14.67 -12.62 -3.39
CA ALA A 133 15.23 -13.99 -3.40
C ALA A 133 14.18 -15.02 -2.97
N ILE A 134 13.43 -14.75 -1.89
CA ILE A 134 12.34 -15.62 -1.43
C ILE A 134 11.19 -15.71 -2.45
N ALA A 135 10.91 -14.61 -3.16
CA ALA A 135 9.89 -14.60 -4.20
C ALA A 135 10.29 -15.44 -5.42
N MET A 136 11.57 -15.43 -5.81
CA MET A 136 12.11 -16.21 -6.94
C MET A 136 11.99 -17.73 -6.73
N ASP A 137 11.94 -18.21 -5.49
CA ASP A 137 11.65 -19.63 -5.18
C ASP A 137 10.22 -20.04 -5.55
N LYS A 138 9.30 -19.06 -5.66
CA LYS A 138 7.87 -19.28 -5.90
C LYS A 138 7.43 -18.88 -7.31
N VAL A 139 8.11 -17.90 -7.90
CA VAL A 139 7.76 -17.29 -9.19
C VAL A 139 9.03 -17.04 -9.99
N LYS A 140 9.05 -17.53 -11.24
CA LYS A 140 10.27 -17.51 -12.07
C LYS A 140 10.74 -16.09 -12.48
N GLN A 141 9.81 -15.16 -12.65
CA GLN A 141 10.08 -13.82 -13.16
C GLN A 141 9.85 -12.79 -12.06
N VAL A 142 10.90 -12.47 -11.31
CA VAL A 142 10.89 -11.41 -10.30
C VAL A 142 12.10 -10.51 -10.50
N TYR A 143 11.84 -9.23 -10.64
CA TYR A 143 12.85 -8.20 -10.97
C TYR A 143 12.97 -7.20 -9.82
N ASN A 144 14.09 -6.47 -9.77
CA ASN A 144 14.26 -5.34 -8.84
C ASN A 144 13.51 -4.08 -9.31
N THR A 145 13.40 -3.91 -10.61
CA THR A 145 12.64 -2.86 -11.30
C THR A 145 11.91 -3.47 -12.49
N LEU A 146 10.84 -2.85 -12.95
CA LEU A 146 10.13 -3.34 -14.12
C LEU A 146 11.03 -3.18 -15.35
N PRO A 147 11.33 -4.26 -16.10
CA PRO A 147 12.13 -4.18 -17.31
C PRO A 147 11.43 -3.32 -18.38
N ASN A 148 12.21 -2.64 -19.24
CA ASN A 148 11.66 -1.91 -20.38
C ASN A 148 10.96 -2.84 -21.36
N GLU A 149 11.53 -4.02 -21.58
CA GLU A 149 10.91 -5.08 -22.39
C GLU A 149 10.22 -6.07 -21.46
N CYS A 150 8.97 -5.83 -21.15
CA CYS A 150 8.13 -6.73 -20.38
C CYS A 150 6.83 -7.04 -21.16
N PRO A 151 6.17 -8.17 -20.87
CA PRO A 151 4.89 -8.48 -21.49
C PRO A 151 3.84 -7.44 -21.11
N VAL A 152 2.84 -7.28 -21.94
CA VAL A 152 1.63 -6.52 -21.60
C VAL A 152 0.82 -7.34 -20.60
N PHE A 153 0.28 -6.69 -19.57
CA PHE A 153 -0.40 -7.32 -18.45
C PHE A 153 -1.91 -7.19 -18.53
N ASN A 154 -2.61 -8.28 -18.34
CA ASN A 154 -4.07 -8.24 -18.16
C ASN A 154 -4.46 -7.68 -16.78
N VAL A 155 -3.59 -7.87 -15.79
CA VAL A 155 -3.79 -7.42 -14.42
C VAL A 155 -2.49 -6.84 -13.86
N ILE A 156 -2.59 -5.68 -13.22
CA ILE A 156 -1.52 -5.09 -12.41
C ILE A 156 -2.04 -4.91 -10.99
N THR A 157 -1.24 -5.32 -9.99
CA THR A 157 -1.58 -5.16 -8.57
C THR A 157 -0.51 -4.38 -7.82
N LEU A 158 -0.95 -3.49 -6.91
CA LEU A 158 -0.12 -2.74 -5.96
C LEU A 158 -0.78 -2.86 -4.57
N TRP A 159 -0.23 -3.73 -3.72
CA TRP A 159 -0.77 -4.00 -2.39
C TRP A 159 0.03 -3.27 -1.32
N HIS A 160 -0.37 -2.04 -0.95
CA HIS A 160 0.37 -1.14 -0.05
C HIS A 160 1.78 -0.82 -0.59
N VAL A 161 1.81 -0.30 -1.79
CA VAL A 161 3.05 0.02 -2.52
C VAL A 161 3.02 1.42 -3.10
N LEU A 162 1.86 1.89 -3.60
CA LEU A 162 1.77 3.17 -4.31
C LEU A 162 2.20 4.35 -3.43
N GLU A 163 1.91 4.27 -2.13
CA GLU A 163 2.28 5.28 -1.13
C GLU A 163 3.79 5.40 -0.92
N HIS A 164 4.57 4.41 -1.34
CA HIS A 164 6.04 4.37 -1.19
C HIS A 164 6.80 4.84 -2.44
N ILE A 165 6.12 5.00 -3.58
CA ILE A 165 6.78 5.22 -4.88
C ILE A 165 7.23 6.67 -5.03
N PRO A 166 8.56 6.98 -5.15
CA PRO A 166 9.03 8.37 -5.20
C PRO A 166 8.47 9.17 -6.38
N ASN A 167 8.50 8.64 -7.59
CA ASN A 167 8.07 9.31 -8.83
C ASN A 167 6.67 8.82 -9.22
N LEU A 168 5.67 9.21 -8.43
CA LEU A 168 4.30 8.69 -8.50
C LEU A 168 3.71 8.67 -9.93
N LYS A 169 3.67 9.83 -10.59
CA LYS A 169 3.03 9.96 -11.91
C LYS A 169 3.80 9.23 -13.02
N GLU A 170 5.12 9.31 -12.99
CA GLU A 170 5.99 8.64 -13.95
C GLU A 170 5.84 7.12 -13.85
N GLN A 171 5.91 6.58 -12.62
CA GLN A 171 5.76 5.15 -12.38
C GLN A 171 4.36 4.65 -12.75
N LEU A 172 3.30 5.40 -12.41
CA LEU A 172 1.94 5.05 -12.83
C LEU A 172 1.80 5.06 -14.35
N SER A 173 2.36 6.07 -15.02
CA SER A 173 2.36 6.12 -16.50
C SER A 173 3.01 4.88 -17.10
N HIS A 174 4.17 4.49 -16.59
CA HIS A 174 4.88 3.29 -17.05
C HIS A 174 4.07 2.01 -16.80
N LEU A 175 3.46 1.85 -15.63
CA LEU A 175 2.60 0.70 -15.32
C LEU A 175 1.39 0.64 -16.26
N ILE A 176 0.70 1.78 -16.47
CA ILE A 176 -0.50 1.85 -17.29
C ILE A 176 -0.20 1.64 -18.79
N GLN A 177 0.97 2.07 -19.28
CA GLN A 177 1.42 1.75 -20.64
C GLN A 177 1.54 0.24 -20.86
N ASN A 178 2.01 -0.49 -19.85
CA ASN A 178 2.14 -1.95 -19.88
C ASN A 178 0.85 -2.70 -19.49
N LEU A 179 -0.26 -2.00 -19.20
CA LEU A 179 -1.56 -2.61 -19.00
C LEU A 179 -2.27 -2.77 -20.35
N GLU A 180 -2.83 -3.95 -20.60
CA GLU A 180 -3.57 -4.25 -21.82
C GLU A 180 -4.87 -3.43 -21.92
N SER A 181 -5.35 -3.17 -23.14
CA SER A 181 -6.70 -2.65 -23.35
C SER A 181 -7.71 -3.61 -22.72
N ASN A 182 -8.67 -3.08 -21.99
CA ASN A 182 -9.57 -3.83 -21.12
C ASN A 182 -8.92 -4.52 -19.89
N GLY A 183 -7.61 -4.38 -19.68
CA GLY A 183 -6.91 -4.84 -18.48
C GLY A 183 -7.32 -4.04 -17.23
N ILE A 184 -7.07 -4.62 -16.05
CA ILE A 184 -7.42 -3.99 -14.77
C ILE A 184 -6.19 -3.73 -13.92
N ILE A 185 -6.24 -2.64 -13.15
CA ILE A 185 -5.28 -2.34 -12.11
C ILE A 185 -5.98 -2.30 -10.75
N LEU A 186 -5.40 -2.98 -9.76
CA LEU A 186 -5.87 -3.00 -8.38
C LEU A 186 -4.83 -2.33 -7.48
N ILE A 187 -5.24 -1.33 -6.73
CA ILE A 187 -4.36 -0.57 -5.84
C ILE A 187 -4.96 -0.55 -4.45
N ALA A 188 -4.23 -1.06 -3.46
CA ALA A 188 -4.58 -0.96 -2.05
C ALA A 188 -3.67 0.04 -1.36
N VAL A 189 -4.25 0.99 -0.62
CA VAL A 189 -3.52 1.98 0.17
C VAL A 189 -4.24 2.31 1.47
N PRO A 190 -3.52 2.78 2.51
CA PRO A 190 -4.12 3.31 3.73
C PRO A 190 -4.94 4.58 3.43
N ASN A 191 -5.99 4.79 4.24
CA ASN A 191 -6.92 5.91 4.07
C ASN A 191 -6.88 6.87 5.29
N PRO A 192 -6.29 8.06 5.16
CA PRO A 192 -6.20 9.04 6.25
C PRO A 192 -7.56 9.64 6.67
N LYS A 193 -8.66 9.33 5.95
CA LYS A 193 -10.03 9.72 6.33
C LYS A 193 -10.73 8.68 7.21
N SER A 194 -10.11 7.55 7.48
CA SER A 194 -10.68 6.52 8.34
C SER A 194 -10.89 7.02 9.77
N PHE A 195 -11.80 6.37 10.51
CA PHE A 195 -12.04 6.73 11.90
C PHE A 195 -10.79 6.53 12.78
N ASP A 196 -10.09 5.40 12.60
CA ASP A 196 -8.87 5.10 13.35
C ASP A 196 -7.74 6.09 13.04
N ALA A 197 -7.60 6.57 11.81
CA ALA A 197 -6.66 7.65 11.47
C ALA A 197 -6.98 8.94 12.25
N GLY A 198 -8.23 9.35 12.27
CA GLY A 198 -8.68 10.52 13.04
C GLY A 198 -8.53 10.36 14.55
N PHE A 199 -8.78 9.15 15.07
CA PHE A 199 -8.68 8.84 16.51
C PHE A 199 -7.23 8.87 17.00
N TYR A 200 -6.32 8.26 16.26
CA TYR A 200 -4.91 8.17 16.64
C TYR A 200 -4.10 9.43 16.29
N GLY A 201 -4.56 10.22 15.34
CA GLY A 201 -3.89 11.43 14.88
C GLY A 201 -2.45 11.16 14.49
N LYS A 202 -1.49 11.94 14.99
CA LYS A 202 -0.06 11.83 14.66
C LYS A 202 0.58 10.47 14.93
N ASP A 203 -0.01 9.67 15.81
CA ASP A 203 0.50 8.35 16.18
C ASP A 203 -0.03 7.23 15.29
N TRP A 204 -0.98 7.52 14.37
CA TRP A 204 -1.55 6.50 13.49
C TRP A 204 -0.48 5.75 12.71
N ALA A 205 -0.41 4.44 12.93
CA ALA A 205 0.71 3.64 12.43
C ALA A 205 0.82 3.64 10.90
N ALA A 206 -0.29 3.87 10.18
CA ALA A 206 -0.28 3.87 8.74
C ALA A 206 0.15 5.21 8.10
N TYR A 207 0.48 6.24 8.89
CA TYR A 207 1.29 7.34 8.35
C TYR A 207 2.70 6.89 8.01
N ASP A 208 3.25 5.94 8.72
CA ASP A 208 4.53 5.25 8.48
C ASP A 208 5.66 6.10 7.87
N VAL A 209 5.84 7.31 8.43
CA VAL A 209 6.86 8.26 7.96
C VAL A 209 8.30 7.77 8.21
N PRO A 210 9.25 8.07 7.34
CA PRO A 210 9.11 8.73 6.04
C PRO A 210 8.94 7.74 4.86
N ARG A 211 8.62 6.46 5.14
CA ARG A 211 8.44 5.41 4.11
C ARG A 211 7.22 5.66 3.24
N HIS A 212 6.09 6.07 3.87
CA HIS A 212 4.93 6.55 3.13
C HIS A 212 5.16 8.00 2.71
N LEU A 213 5.34 8.20 1.42
CA LEU A 213 5.53 9.51 0.81
C LEU A 213 4.19 10.21 0.57
N TYR A 214 3.13 9.44 0.34
CA TYR A 214 1.80 9.91 -0.05
C TYR A 214 0.70 9.28 0.80
N HIS A 215 -0.36 10.06 1.06
CA HIS A 215 -1.51 9.63 1.86
C HIS A 215 -2.80 9.93 1.08
N PHE A 216 -3.36 8.89 0.48
CA PHE A 216 -4.46 9.00 -0.46
C PHE A 216 -5.82 8.95 0.22
N LYS A 217 -6.64 10.00 0.08
CA LYS A 217 -8.09 9.93 0.29
C LYS A 217 -8.74 9.38 -0.98
N GLN A 218 -10.01 8.94 -0.89
CA GLN A 218 -10.70 8.36 -2.05
C GLN A 218 -10.75 9.30 -3.25
N THR A 219 -11.08 10.58 -3.03
CA THR A 219 -11.16 11.57 -4.11
C THR A 219 -9.86 11.71 -4.87
N GLN A 220 -8.72 11.86 -4.17
CA GLN A 220 -7.41 12.00 -4.82
C GLN A 220 -6.98 10.75 -5.59
N MET A 221 -7.33 9.56 -5.09
CA MET A 221 -7.04 8.31 -5.81
C MET A 221 -7.87 8.21 -7.10
N LEU A 222 -9.17 8.57 -7.02
CA LEU A 222 -10.04 8.56 -8.18
C LEU A 222 -9.56 9.57 -9.22
N ASP A 223 -9.33 10.82 -8.83
CA ASP A 223 -8.86 11.89 -9.71
C ASP A 223 -7.51 11.53 -10.38
N LEU A 224 -6.56 10.97 -9.60
CA LEU A 224 -5.26 10.57 -10.11
C LEU A 224 -5.39 9.52 -11.22
N LEU A 225 -6.11 8.43 -10.98
CA LEU A 225 -6.17 7.34 -11.94
C LEU A 225 -7.07 7.66 -13.13
N GLN A 226 -8.12 8.46 -12.93
CA GLN A 226 -8.93 8.97 -14.03
C GLN A 226 -8.17 9.94 -14.93
N SER A 227 -7.22 10.71 -14.39
CA SER A 227 -6.35 11.58 -15.19
C SER A 227 -5.45 10.81 -16.17
N PHE A 228 -5.19 9.53 -15.91
CA PHE A 228 -4.53 8.60 -16.84
C PHE A 228 -5.49 7.90 -17.81
N GLY A 229 -6.77 8.30 -17.86
CA GLY A 229 -7.79 7.72 -18.74
C GLY A 229 -8.37 6.40 -18.25
N LEU A 230 -8.08 5.97 -17.01
CA LEU A 230 -8.63 4.74 -16.46
C LEU A 230 -10.07 4.93 -15.97
N LYS A 231 -10.92 3.92 -16.20
CA LYS A 231 -12.29 3.89 -15.71
C LYS A 231 -12.35 3.25 -14.33
N HIS A 232 -12.85 3.96 -13.33
CA HIS A 232 -13.13 3.38 -12.01
C HIS A 232 -14.24 2.33 -12.11
N LEU A 233 -13.99 1.15 -11.55
CA LEU A 233 -14.97 0.06 -11.47
C LEU A 233 -15.54 -0.08 -10.07
N LYS A 234 -14.67 -0.13 -9.04
CA LYS A 234 -15.08 -0.40 -7.66
C LYS A 234 -14.07 0.10 -6.66
N THR A 235 -14.55 0.54 -5.49
CA THR A 235 -13.75 0.74 -4.26
C THR A 235 -14.22 -0.23 -3.19
N ILE A 236 -13.31 -0.92 -2.51
CA ILE A 236 -13.61 -1.98 -1.54
C ILE A 236 -12.82 -1.71 -0.26
N GLY A 237 -13.50 -1.78 0.89
CA GLY A 237 -12.85 -1.66 2.20
C GLY A 237 -12.04 -2.90 2.57
N MET A 238 -10.99 -2.68 3.36
CA MET A 238 -10.17 -3.74 3.97
C MET A 238 -10.39 -3.77 5.50
N PRO A 239 -11.46 -4.44 6.00
CA PRO A 239 -11.81 -4.40 7.43
C PRO A 239 -10.73 -4.94 8.37
N ALA A 240 -9.89 -5.87 7.92
CA ALA A 240 -8.82 -6.44 8.74
C ALA A 240 -7.74 -5.40 9.10
N ASP A 241 -7.53 -4.42 8.23
CA ASP A 241 -6.45 -3.45 8.38
C ASP A 241 -6.67 -2.51 9.55
N SER A 242 -7.91 -2.16 9.88
CA SER A 242 -8.20 -1.31 11.04
C SER A 242 -7.73 -1.95 12.35
N PHE A 243 -7.89 -3.27 12.50
CA PHE A 243 -7.40 -4.00 13.68
C PHE A 243 -5.87 -4.06 13.70
N TYR A 244 -5.26 -4.34 12.55
CA TYR A 244 -3.81 -4.44 12.43
C TYR A 244 -3.12 -3.09 12.68
N VAL A 245 -3.59 -2.03 12.03
CA VAL A 245 -3.04 -0.66 12.17
C VAL A 245 -3.25 -0.15 13.59
N SER A 246 -4.44 -0.40 14.19
CA SER A 246 -4.69 -0.04 15.59
C SER A 246 -3.75 -0.79 16.55
N LEU A 247 -3.51 -2.08 16.32
CA LEU A 247 -2.58 -2.87 17.13
C LEU A 247 -1.16 -2.32 17.06
N LEU A 248 -0.67 -2.03 15.85
CA LEU A 248 0.65 -1.42 15.66
C LEU A 248 0.75 -0.05 16.35
N THR A 249 -0.31 0.75 16.28
CA THR A 249 -0.36 2.08 16.92
C THR A 249 -0.29 1.95 18.44
N GLU A 250 -1.08 1.07 19.04
CA GLU A 250 -1.10 0.89 20.49
C GLU A 250 0.22 0.27 21.01
N GLN A 251 0.86 -0.61 20.24
CA GLN A 251 2.21 -1.13 20.55
C GLN A 251 3.25 -0.01 20.55
N ARG A 252 3.19 0.93 19.58
CA ARG A 252 4.09 2.10 19.53
C ARG A 252 3.90 3.03 20.73
N ARG A 253 2.68 3.11 21.27
CA ARG A 253 2.32 3.91 22.45
C ARG A 253 2.67 3.23 23.78
N ASN A 254 3.12 1.96 23.77
CA ASN A 254 3.42 1.15 24.97
C ASN A 254 2.27 1.12 26.01
N THR A 255 1.02 1.06 25.54
CA THR A 255 -0.14 1.04 26.44
C THR A 255 -0.36 -0.36 27.01
N ILE A 256 -0.67 -0.47 28.32
CA ILE A 256 -0.88 -1.75 29.03
C ILE A 256 -2.06 -2.52 28.41
N TRP A 257 -3.07 -1.81 27.89
CA TRP A 257 -4.28 -2.35 27.27
C TRP A 257 -4.24 -2.34 25.74
N SER A 258 -3.06 -2.52 25.14
CA SER A 258 -2.87 -2.38 23.68
C SER A 258 -3.80 -3.28 22.86
N LEU A 259 -3.94 -4.56 23.21
CA LEU A 259 -4.77 -5.51 22.48
C LEU A 259 -6.28 -5.19 22.56
N PRO A 260 -6.90 -5.08 23.77
CA PRO A 260 -8.33 -4.77 23.85
C PRO A 260 -8.67 -3.42 23.24
N LYS A 261 -7.83 -2.41 23.44
CA LYS A 261 -8.05 -1.07 22.88
C LYS A 261 -7.95 -1.07 21.36
N ALA A 262 -6.92 -1.72 20.79
CA ALA A 262 -6.79 -1.88 19.34
C ALA A 262 -8.00 -2.60 18.73
N PHE A 263 -8.50 -3.64 19.40
CA PHE A 263 -9.70 -4.34 18.97
C PHE A 263 -10.94 -3.44 18.98
N CYS A 264 -11.18 -2.71 20.06
CA CYS A 264 -12.33 -1.80 20.18
C CYS A 264 -12.27 -0.69 19.10
N ILE A 265 -11.09 -0.06 18.91
CA ILE A 265 -10.94 1.00 17.92
C ILE A 265 -11.10 0.44 16.49
N GLY A 266 -10.48 -0.70 16.19
CA GLY A 266 -10.64 -1.37 14.89
C GLY A 266 -12.08 -1.75 14.58
N LEU A 267 -12.81 -2.29 15.59
CA LEU A 267 -14.22 -2.62 15.47
C LEU A 267 -15.07 -1.37 15.22
N PHE A 268 -14.85 -0.29 15.98
CA PHE A 268 -15.59 0.95 15.84
C PHE A 268 -15.31 1.63 14.50
N SER A 269 -14.03 1.60 14.04
CA SER A 269 -13.65 2.08 12.73
C SER A 269 -14.42 1.35 11.62
N ASN A 270 -14.49 0.02 11.68
CA ASN A 270 -15.25 -0.77 10.70
C ASN A 270 -16.75 -0.55 10.77
N LEU A 271 -17.33 -0.40 11.97
CA LEU A 271 -18.76 -0.09 12.10
C LEU A 271 -19.08 1.27 11.45
N ARG A 272 -18.28 2.28 11.73
CA ARG A 272 -18.44 3.60 11.12
C ARG A 272 -18.24 3.56 9.60
N ALA A 273 -17.26 2.81 9.12
CA ALA A 273 -16.95 2.67 7.71
C ALA A 273 -18.10 2.04 6.90
N ARG A 274 -18.99 1.25 7.51
CA ARG A 274 -20.20 0.72 6.84
C ARG A 274 -21.15 1.84 6.37
N PHE A 275 -21.14 2.99 7.03
CA PHE A 275 -21.99 4.13 6.69
C PHE A 275 -21.23 5.19 5.87
N THR A 276 -19.92 5.31 6.07
CA THR A 276 -19.10 6.36 5.44
C THR A 276 -18.30 5.86 4.25
N SER A 277 -18.12 4.54 4.10
CA SER A 277 -17.18 3.87 3.17
C SER A 277 -15.69 4.21 3.43
N GLU A 278 -15.36 4.86 4.57
CA GLU A 278 -14.00 5.27 4.93
C GLU A 278 -13.33 4.21 5.83
N TYR A 279 -13.01 3.04 5.24
CA TYR A 279 -12.24 2.00 5.93
C TYR A 279 -10.77 2.44 6.11
N SER A 280 -10.07 1.79 7.06
CA SER A 280 -8.65 2.07 7.37
C SER A 280 -7.72 1.93 6.16
N SER A 281 -8.01 0.95 5.29
CA SER A 281 -7.40 0.80 3.97
C SER A 281 -8.47 0.49 2.94
N LEU A 282 -8.21 0.89 1.70
CA LEU A 282 -9.13 0.75 0.58
C LEU A 282 -8.43 0.11 -0.62
N ILE A 283 -9.13 -0.77 -1.32
CA ILE A 283 -8.73 -1.32 -2.62
C ILE A 283 -9.53 -0.59 -3.70
N TYR A 284 -8.83 -0.06 -4.67
CA TYR A 284 -9.39 0.58 -5.85
C TYR A 284 -9.17 -0.29 -7.07
N ILE A 285 -10.22 -0.54 -7.84
CA ILE A 285 -10.19 -1.32 -9.07
C ILE A 285 -10.52 -0.39 -10.24
N PHE A 286 -9.57 -0.31 -11.17
CA PHE A 286 -9.73 0.47 -12.40
C PHE A 286 -9.49 -0.39 -13.62
N LYS A 287 -10.11 0.02 -14.74
CA LYS A 287 -9.98 -0.64 -16.03
C LYS A 287 -9.42 0.34 -17.05
N LYS A 288 -8.48 -0.12 -17.86
CA LYS A 288 -8.03 0.60 -19.05
C LYS A 288 -9.06 0.39 -20.15
N PRO A 289 -9.55 1.45 -20.80
CA PRO A 289 -10.49 1.34 -21.92
C PRO A 289 -9.96 0.54 -23.09
#